data_f6e46faedfb278269408190188ddc931
#
_entry.id   f6e46faedfb278269408190188ddc931
#
_cell.length_a   1.000
_cell.length_b   1.000
_cell.length_c   1.000
_cell.angle_alpha   90.00
_cell.angle_beta   90.00
_cell.angle_gamma   90.00
#
_symmetry.space_group_name_H-M   'P 1'
#
loop_
_entity.id
_entity.type
_entity.pdbx_description
1 polymer ?
#
loop_
_entity_poly.entity_id
_entity_poly.type
_entity_poly.pdbx_seq_one_letter_code
_entity_poly.pdbx_strand_id
1 'polypeptide(L)'
;QMRTSTKAMLLTLWALAACVAIAQAEAEEAPATAAERSVLDAEVQELRREVVDLNRDLFMLEEELLFPASTQIAVFVSMDVGTFFALDSVQIKVDDKEVANYLYTQREVEALKRGGVHRIWLGNLKAGEHEVVAFFTGQGTHERDYKRGATLAVEKGVGAKYVELRISDRLRKLQPEFV
;
A
#
# COMPACT_ATOMS: atom_id res chain seq x y z
N GLN A 1 -11.37 54.07 -70.47
CA GLN A 1 -10.53 53.09 -69.71
C GLN A 1 -10.53 53.31 -68.19
N MET A 2 -11.32 54.22 -67.59
CA MET A 2 -11.35 54.54 -66.15
C MET A 2 -12.52 53.96 -65.32
N ARG A 3 -13.39 53.13 -65.92
CA ARG A 3 -14.60 52.61 -65.23
C ARG A 3 -14.44 51.16 -64.68
N THR A 4 -13.38 50.49 -65.04
CA THR A 4 -13.18 49.07 -64.56
C THR A 4 -12.33 48.99 -63.28
N SER A 5 -11.54 50.04 -62.99
CA SER A 5 -10.66 50.05 -61.82
C SER A 5 -11.42 50.25 -60.48
N THR A 6 -12.52 50.99 -60.49
CA THR A 6 -13.33 51.28 -59.29
C THR A 6 -14.19 50.06 -58.85
N LYS A 7 -14.64 49.23 -59.75
CA LYS A 7 -15.38 48.02 -59.43
C LYS A 7 -14.51 46.92 -58.85
N ALA A 8 -13.25 46.80 -59.31
CA ALA A 8 -12.27 45.88 -58.80
C ALA A 8 -11.85 46.24 -57.32
N MET A 9 -11.69 47.56 -57.08
CA MET A 9 -11.34 48.05 -55.74
C MET A 9 -12.46 47.92 -54.71
N LEU A 10 -13.72 48.03 -55.13
CA LEU A 10 -14.90 47.81 -54.24
C LEU A 10 -15.12 46.34 -53.91
N LEU A 11 -14.83 45.40 -54.83
CA LEU A 11 -14.90 43.97 -54.59
C LEU A 11 -13.81 43.44 -53.62
N THR A 12 -12.61 44.03 -53.72
CA THR A 12 -11.52 43.66 -52.78
C THR A 12 -11.78 44.18 -51.36
N LEU A 13 -12.38 45.38 -51.24
CA LEU A 13 -12.74 45.91 -49.92
C LEU A 13 -13.87 45.10 -49.25
N TRP A 14 -14.82 44.55 -50.03
CA TRP A 14 -15.89 43.71 -49.51
C TRP A 14 -15.43 42.32 -49.11
N ALA A 15 -14.46 41.75 -49.81
CA ALA A 15 -13.83 40.49 -49.46
C ALA A 15 -13.00 40.59 -48.18
N LEU A 16 -12.30 41.74 -47.94
CA LEU A 16 -11.57 41.96 -46.72
C LEU A 16 -12.50 42.16 -45.50
N ALA A 17 -13.63 42.81 -45.65
CA ALA A 17 -14.62 42.98 -44.60
C ALA A 17 -15.32 41.68 -44.21
N ALA A 18 -15.51 40.76 -45.15
CA ALA A 18 -16.07 39.44 -44.90
C ALA A 18 -15.08 38.50 -44.13
N CYS A 19 -13.77 38.60 -44.36
CA CYS A 19 -12.76 37.85 -43.64
C CYS A 19 -12.62 38.28 -42.16
N VAL A 20 -12.82 39.55 -41.86
CA VAL A 20 -12.76 40.04 -40.47
C VAL A 20 -14.00 39.62 -39.67
N ALA A 21 -15.17 39.47 -40.30
CA ALA A 21 -16.37 39.04 -39.62
C ALA A 21 -16.35 37.50 -39.23
N ILE A 22 -15.62 36.69 -39.98
CA ILE A 22 -15.49 35.25 -39.67
C ILE A 22 -14.48 34.99 -38.54
N ALA A 23 -13.50 35.87 -38.37
CA ALA A 23 -12.47 35.74 -37.29
C ALA A 23 -13.00 36.12 -35.89
N GLN A 24 -14.21 36.67 -35.77
CA GLN A 24 -14.84 37.07 -34.49
C GLN A 24 -15.87 36.09 -33.95
N ALA A 25 -16.17 35.02 -34.67
CA ALA A 25 -17.16 34.01 -34.26
C ALA A 25 -16.57 32.83 -33.44
N GLU A 26 -15.29 32.84 -33.17
CA GLU A 26 -14.59 31.70 -32.51
C GLU A 26 -14.00 32.03 -31.13
N ALA A 27 -14.52 33.05 -30.45
CA ALA A 27 -14.04 33.44 -29.13
C ALA A 27 -15.14 33.92 -28.21
N GLU A 28 -16.14 33.06 -27.96
CA GLU A 28 -17.10 33.29 -26.86
C GLU A 28 -17.32 32.00 -26.07
N GLU A 29 -16.20 31.31 -25.68
CA GLU A 29 -16.19 30.62 -24.40
C GLU A 29 -15.91 31.71 -23.36
N ALA A 30 -16.95 32.16 -22.71
CA ALA A 30 -16.84 33.10 -21.60
C ALA A 30 -15.85 32.51 -20.58
N PRO A 31 -14.77 33.18 -20.22
CA PRO A 31 -13.83 32.68 -19.21
C PRO A 31 -14.62 32.61 -17.91
N ALA A 32 -14.89 31.40 -17.45
CA ALA A 32 -15.43 31.17 -16.13
C ALA A 32 -14.68 32.09 -15.16
N THR A 33 -15.42 32.90 -14.43
CA THR A 33 -14.83 33.91 -13.54
C THR A 33 -13.89 33.22 -12.56
N ALA A 34 -12.83 33.87 -12.11
CA ALA A 34 -11.88 33.30 -11.16
C ALA A 34 -12.60 32.74 -9.89
N ALA A 35 -13.74 33.35 -9.55
CA ALA A 35 -14.59 32.92 -8.46
C ALA A 35 -15.30 31.58 -8.76
N GLU A 36 -15.81 31.37 -9.96
CA GLU A 36 -16.46 30.10 -10.35
C GLU A 36 -15.45 28.95 -10.40
N ARG A 37 -14.23 29.20 -10.87
CA ARG A 37 -13.15 28.21 -10.85
C ARG A 37 -12.75 27.82 -9.42
N SER A 38 -12.67 28.79 -8.51
CA SER A 38 -12.32 28.51 -7.10
C SER A 38 -13.40 27.70 -6.38
N VAL A 39 -14.67 27.90 -6.70
CA VAL A 39 -15.78 27.10 -6.15
C VAL A 39 -15.73 25.69 -6.72
N LEU A 40 -15.49 25.53 -8.02
CA LEU A 40 -15.38 24.23 -8.66
C LEU A 40 -14.16 23.45 -8.13
N ASP A 41 -13.02 24.13 -7.93
CA ASP A 41 -11.83 23.52 -7.34
C ASP A 41 -12.07 23.05 -5.90
N ALA A 42 -12.81 23.81 -5.11
CA ALA A 42 -13.19 23.41 -3.76
C ALA A 42 -14.11 22.16 -3.77
N GLU A 43 -15.10 22.14 -4.64
CA GLU A 43 -16.01 21.00 -4.81
C GLU A 43 -15.29 19.74 -5.29
N VAL A 44 -14.36 19.89 -6.25
CA VAL A 44 -13.50 18.78 -6.70
C VAL A 44 -12.61 18.25 -5.56
N GLN A 45 -12.09 19.13 -4.71
CA GLN A 45 -11.28 18.71 -3.56
C GLN A 45 -12.13 17.98 -2.51
N GLU A 46 -13.35 18.39 -2.31
CA GLU A 46 -14.28 17.72 -1.39
C GLU A 46 -14.66 16.33 -1.91
N LEU A 47 -15.06 16.22 -3.19
CA LEU A 47 -15.33 14.95 -3.83
C LEU A 47 -14.12 13.98 -3.78
N ARG A 48 -12.91 14.50 -3.94
CA ARG A 48 -11.70 13.67 -3.80
C ARG A 48 -11.54 13.11 -2.39
N ARG A 49 -11.85 13.89 -1.36
CA ARG A 49 -11.81 13.42 0.03
C ARG A 49 -12.86 12.35 0.27
N GLU A 50 -14.10 12.58 -0.17
CA GLU A 50 -15.17 11.59 -0.05
C GLU A 50 -14.83 10.27 -0.75
N VAL A 51 -14.23 10.33 -1.95
CA VAL A 51 -13.79 9.12 -2.66
C VAL A 51 -12.68 8.38 -1.91
N VAL A 52 -11.73 9.10 -1.30
CA VAL A 52 -10.66 8.48 -0.49
C VAL A 52 -11.24 7.83 0.76
N ASP A 53 -12.17 8.51 1.45
CA ASP A 53 -12.81 7.98 2.64
C ASP A 53 -13.69 6.76 2.30
N LEU A 54 -14.45 6.82 1.21
CA LEU A 54 -15.24 5.69 0.73
C LEU A 54 -14.37 4.47 0.37
N ASN A 55 -13.25 4.68 -0.31
CA ASN A 55 -12.32 3.61 -0.62
C ASN A 55 -11.73 2.97 0.64
N ARG A 56 -11.45 3.78 1.65
CA ARG A 56 -10.98 3.29 2.96
C ARG A 56 -12.04 2.43 3.64
N ASP A 57 -13.28 2.89 3.65
CA ASP A 57 -14.40 2.17 4.27
C ASP A 57 -14.69 0.86 3.54
N LEU A 58 -14.63 0.86 2.20
CA LEU A 58 -14.73 -0.36 1.40
C LEU A 58 -13.62 -1.35 1.71
N PHE A 59 -12.39 -0.88 1.85
CA PHE A 59 -11.25 -1.74 2.21
C PHE A 59 -11.44 -2.36 3.61
N MET A 60 -11.92 -1.59 4.59
CA MET A 60 -12.22 -2.10 5.93
C MET A 60 -13.33 -3.15 5.91
N LEU A 61 -14.42 -2.91 5.16
CA LEU A 61 -15.50 -3.88 5.02
C LEU A 61 -15.04 -5.15 4.31
N GLU A 62 -14.20 -5.04 3.29
CA GLU A 62 -13.62 -6.18 2.59
C GLU A 62 -12.76 -7.02 3.54
N GLU A 63 -11.90 -6.39 4.35
CA GLU A 63 -11.07 -7.09 5.34
C GLU A 63 -11.95 -7.78 6.40
N GLU A 64 -13.02 -7.14 6.87
CA GLU A 64 -13.94 -7.71 7.85
C GLU A 64 -14.74 -8.89 7.30
N LEU A 65 -15.12 -8.86 6.02
CA LEU A 65 -15.81 -9.97 5.36
C LEU A 65 -14.88 -11.14 5.07
N LEU A 66 -13.63 -10.87 4.68
CA LEU A 66 -12.63 -11.90 4.38
C LEU A 66 -12.09 -12.56 5.66
N PHE A 67 -11.92 -11.79 6.73
CA PHE A 67 -11.32 -12.23 7.99
C PHE A 67 -12.22 -11.91 9.19
N PRO A 68 -13.38 -12.54 9.33
CA PRO A 68 -14.24 -12.29 10.47
C PRO A 68 -13.52 -12.61 11.78
N ALA A 69 -13.72 -11.77 12.79
CA ALA A 69 -13.03 -11.88 14.08
C ALA A 69 -13.13 -13.26 14.73
N SER A 70 -14.22 -13.99 14.46
CA SER A 70 -14.43 -15.35 14.98
C SER A 70 -13.41 -16.37 14.47
N THR A 71 -12.89 -16.20 13.26
CA THR A 71 -11.91 -17.11 12.65
C THR A 71 -10.54 -16.48 12.47
N GLN A 72 -10.41 -15.17 12.64
CA GLN A 72 -9.19 -14.42 12.37
C GLN A 72 -8.03 -14.88 13.26
N ILE A 73 -6.87 -15.07 12.63
CA ILE A 73 -5.58 -15.20 13.29
C ILE A 73 -4.56 -14.33 12.56
N ALA A 74 -3.76 -13.59 13.31
CA ALA A 74 -2.65 -12.84 12.77
C ALA A 74 -1.34 -13.25 13.46
N VAL A 75 -0.30 -13.47 12.65
CA VAL A 75 1.03 -13.81 13.13
C VAL A 75 1.98 -12.65 12.87
N PHE A 76 2.63 -12.24 13.92
CA PHE A 76 3.59 -11.13 13.93
C PHE A 76 5.00 -11.64 14.18
N VAL A 77 5.97 -10.98 13.59
CA VAL A 77 7.40 -11.21 13.84
C VAL A 77 7.99 -9.93 14.42
N SER A 78 8.67 -10.08 15.53
CA SER A 78 9.49 -9.04 16.16
C SER A 78 10.91 -9.55 16.38
N MET A 79 11.85 -8.63 16.55
CA MET A 79 13.25 -8.99 16.71
C MET A 79 13.88 -8.17 17.84
N ASP A 80 14.49 -8.89 18.78
CA ASP A 80 15.26 -8.32 19.89
C ASP A 80 16.64 -9.02 19.91
N VAL A 81 17.42 -8.79 18.88
CA VAL A 81 18.76 -9.35 18.70
C VAL A 81 19.80 -8.24 18.59
N GLY A 82 21.02 -8.54 19.01
CA GLY A 82 22.14 -7.62 18.84
C GLY A 82 22.48 -7.33 17.37
N THR A 83 23.47 -6.49 17.16
CA THR A 83 23.89 -6.02 15.83
C THR A 83 24.47 -7.11 14.93
N PHE A 84 24.76 -8.27 15.48
CA PHE A 84 25.54 -9.33 14.80
C PHE A 84 24.68 -10.35 14.05
N PHE A 85 23.37 -10.21 14.05
CA PHE A 85 22.47 -11.10 13.31
C PHE A 85 21.71 -10.34 12.24
N ALA A 86 21.75 -10.85 11.02
CA ALA A 86 20.98 -10.39 9.89
C ALA A 86 19.94 -11.45 9.53
N LEU A 87 18.66 -11.11 9.65
CA LEU A 87 17.54 -11.98 9.28
C LEU A 87 17.39 -11.98 7.75
N ASP A 88 17.34 -13.16 7.14
CA ASP A 88 17.10 -13.32 5.69
C ASP A 88 15.66 -13.67 5.40
N SER A 89 15.12 -14.69 6.07
CA SER A 89 13.75 -15.13 5.80
C SER A 89 13.07 -15.73 7.03
N VAL A 90 11.74 -15.67 6.99
CA VAL A 90 10.88 -16.36 7.95
C VAL A 90 9.82 -17.15 7.18
N GLN A 91 9.70 -18.44 7.51
CA GLN A 91 8.69 -19.34 6.97
C GLN A 91 7.77 -19.79 8.10
N ILE A 92 6.46 -19.76 7.85
CA ILE A 92 5.46 -20.18 8.82
C ILE A 92 4.61 -21.30 8.22
N LYS A 93 4.39 -22.33 9.01
CA LYS A 93 3.44 -23.40 8.73
C LYS A 93 2.39 -23.46 9.84
N VAL A 94 1.17 -23.73 9.47
CA VAL A 94 0.06 -23.98 10.39
C VAL A 94 -0.56 -25.30 9.99
N ASP A 95 -0.64 -26.22 10.94
CA ASP A 95 -1.14 -27.60 10.73
C ASP A 95 -0.46 -28.26 9.52
N ASP A 96 0.87 -28.25 9.48
CA ASP A 96 1.73 -28.75 8.40
C ASP A 96 1.60 -28.02 7.04
N LYS A 97 0.68 -27.06 6.91
CA LYS A 97 0.51 -26.27 5.69
C LYS A 97 1.35 -25.00 5.74
N GLU A 98 2.16 -24.77 4.74
CA GLU A 98 2.87 -23.50 4.57
C GLU A 98 1.87 -22.36 4.29
N VAL A 99 1.87 -21.34 5.17
CA VAL A 99 0.94 -20.20 5.09
C VAL A 99 1.66 -18.90 4.79
N ALA A 100 2.94 -18.80 5.10
CA ALA A 100 3.75 -17.64 4.79
C ALA A 100 5.22 -18.02 4.59
N ASN A 101 5.86 -17.36 3.63
CA ASN A 101 7.30 -17.41 3.42
C ASN A 101 7.75 -16.02 2.97
N TYR A 102 8.52 -15.35 3.80
CA TYR A 102 8.88 -13.96 3.59
C TYR A 102 10.40 -13.76 3.63
N LEU A 103 10.91 -13.09 2.60
CA LEU A 103 12.30 -12.67 2.50
C LEU A 103 12.43 -11.21 2.93
N TYR A 104 13.27 -10.95 3.91
CA TYR A 104 13.47 -9.62 4.47
C TYR A 104 14.54 -8.85 3.71
N THR A 105 14.25 -7.60 3.42
CA THR A 105 15.24 -6.65 2.93
C THR A 105 16.03 -6.06 4.11
N GLN A 106 17.21 -5.54 3.85
CA GLN A 106 18.03 -4.92 4.89
C GLN A 106 17.32 -3.78 5.63
N ARG A 107 16.51 -2.99 4.91
CA ARG A 107 15.72 -1.89 5.50
C ARG A 107 14.67 -2.40 6.49
N GLU A 108 14.01 -3.49 6.17
CA GLU A 108 13.01 -4.13 7.04
C GLU A 108 13.67 -4.73 8.28
N VAL A 109 14.80 -5.40 8.12
CA VAL A 109 15.62 -5.92 9.24
C VAL A 109 16.04 -4.79 10.16
N GLU A 110 16.48 -3.65 9.62
CA GLU A 110 16.82 -2.46 10.43
C GLU A 110 15.58 -1.88 11.16
N ALA A 111 14.42 -1.93 10.53
CA ALA A 111 13.17 -1.51 11.18
C ALA A 111 12.79 -2.45 12.33
N LEU A 112 12.90 -3.77 12.14
CA LEU A 112 12.69 -4.77 13.19
C LEU A 112 13.66 -4.57 14.35
N LYS A 113 14.95 -4.34 14.09
CA LYS A 113 15.97 -4.04 15.13
C LYS A 113 15.67 -2.79 15.95
N ARG A 114 14.94 -1.83 15.39
CA ARG A 114 14.50 -0.63 16.10
C ARG A 114 13.19 -0.82 16.88
N GLY A 115 12.72 -2.06 17.00
CA GLY A 115 11.47 -2.40 17.69
C GLY A 115 10.25 -2.41 16.77
N GLY A 116 10.45 -2.46 15.47
CA GLY A 116 9.36 -2.68 14.52
C GLY A 116 8.78 -4.08 14.67
N VAL A 117 7.50 -4.21 14.33
CA VAL A 117 6.77 -5.49 14.29
C VAL A 117 6.19 -5.66 12.90
N HIS A 118 6.43 -6.82 12.28
CA HIS A 118 5.92 -7.14 10.96
C HIS A 118 4.80 -8.19 11.06
N ARG A 119 3.61 -7.88 10.52
CA ARG A 119 2.53 -8.85 10.36
C ARG A 119 2.82 -9.73 9.14
N ILE A 120 3.39 -10.91 9.38
CA ILE A 120 3.80 -11.81 8.30
C ILE A 120 2.64 -12.61 7.71
N TRP A 121 1.61 -12.87 8.50
CA TRP A 121 0.45 -13.60 8.03
C TRP A 121 -0.83 -13.16 8.72
N LEU A 122 -1.89 -13.08 7.92
CA LEU A 122 -3.27 -12.88 8.36
C LEU A 122 -4.11 -13.94 7.66
N GLY A 123 -4.89 -14.70 8.41
CA GLY A 123 -5.69 -15.77 7.86
C GLY A 123 -6.86 -16.17 8.74
N ASN A 124 -7.58 -17.19 8.29
CA ASN A 124 -8.69 -17.76 9.01
C ASN A 124 -8.31 -19.13 9.56
N LEU A 125 -8.59 -19.34 10.83
CA LEU A 125 -8.36 -20.58 11.54
C LEU A 125 -9.62 -20.95 12.32
N LYS A 126 -10.05 -22.20 12.26
CA LYS A 126 -11.22 -22.66 13.02
C LYS A 126 -10.92 -22.62 14.52
N ALA A 127 -11.94 -22.63 15.35
CA ALA A 127 -11.75 -22.80 16.79
C ALA A 127 -11.22 -24.22 17.08
N GLY A 128 -10.22 -24.32 17.95
CA GLY A 128 -9.57 -25.57 18.31
C GLY A 128 -8.08 -25.38 18.59
N GLU A 129 -7.38 -26.49 18.79
CA GLU A 129 -5.93 -26.52 18.92
C GLU A 129 -5.28 -26.63 17.55
N HIS A 130 -4.27 -25.82 17.31
CA HIS A 130 -3.51 -25.75 16.08
C HIS A 130 -2.01 -25.69 16.38
N GLU A 131 -1.22 -26.28 15.48
CA GLU A 131 0.22 -26.23 15.57
C GLU A 131 0.77 -25.16 14.62
N VAL A 132 1.48 -24.18 15.18
CA VAL A 132 2.21 -23.16 14.42
C VAL A 132 3.69 -23.49 14.48
N VAL A 133 4.27 -23.78 13.33
CA VAL A 133 5.71 -24.03 13.17
C VAL A 133 6.33 -22.88 12.42
N ALA A 134 7.29 -22.24 13.04
CA ALA A 134 8.02 -21.13 12.43
C ALA A 134 9.50 -21.47 12.26
N PHE A 135 10.06 -21.15 11.11
CA PHE A 135 11.48 -21.24 10.83
C PHE A 135 12.01 -19.87 10.45
N PHE A 136 13.18 -19.50 10.92
CA PHE A 136 13.91 -18.37 10.37
C PHE A 136 15.27 -18.81 9.87
N THR A 137 15.74 -18.10 8.85
CA THR A 137 17.13 -18.18 8.36
C THR A 137 17.76 -16.80 8.45
N GLY A 138 19.05 -16.77 8.65
CA GLY A 138 19.79 -15.52 8.71
C GLY A 138 21.27 -15.76 8.91
N GLN A 139 22.03 -14.70 8.79
CA GLN A 139 23.49 -14.72 8.94
C GLN A 139 23.89 -14.14 10.30
N GLY A 140 24.71 -14.87 11.00
CA GLY A 140 25.30 -14.43 12.26
C GLY A 140 26.75 -13.96 12.09
N THR A 141 27.46 -13.87 13.21
CA THR A 141 28.89 -13.54 13.23
C THR A 141 29.70 -14.53 12.38
N HIS A 142 30.68 -14.00 11.64
CA HIS A 142 31.58 -14.78 10.77
C HIS A 142 30.86 -15.45 9.58
N GLU A 143 29.79 -14.78 9.03
CA GLU A 143 29.03 -15.26 7.88
C GLU A 143 28.46 -16.69 8.05
N ARG A 144 28.16 -17.07 9.28
CA ARG A 144 27.54 -18.36 9.56
C ARG A 144 26.06 -18.30 9.33
N ASP A 145 25.57 -19.20 8.51
CA ASP A 145 24.13 -19.37 8.31
C ASP A 145 23.49 -20.03 9.54
N TYR A 146 22.44 -19.41 10.02
CA TYR A 146 21.59 -19.94 11.08
C TYR A 146 20.24 -20.30 10.50
N LYS A 147 19.80 -21.52 10.76
CA LYS A 147 18.42 -21.95 10.54
C LYS A 147 17.90 -22.49 11.86
N ARG A 148 16.85 -21.85 12.37
CA ARG A 148 16.21 -22.24 13.62
C ARG A 148 14.71 -22.32 13.40
N GLY A 149 14.07 -23.21 14.16
CA GLY A 149 12.63 -23.35 14.16
C GLY A 149 12.10 -23.46 15.58
N ALA A 150 10.86 -23.05 15.76
CA ALA A 150 10.08 -23.28 16.96
C ALA A 150 8.70 -23.77 16.59
N THR A 151 8.16 -24.61 17.44
CA THR A 151 6.80 -25.13 17.35
C THR A 151 6.01 -24.58 18.53
N LEU A 152 4.84 -24.03 18.25
CA LEU A 152 3.93 -23.47 19.22
C LEU A 152 2.54 -24.08 19.05
N ALA A 153 2.01 -24.68 20.11
CA ALA A 153 0.60 -25.04 20.15
C ALA A 153 -0.25 -23.79 20.46
N VAL A 154 -1.17 -23.47 19.59
CA VAL A 154 -2.06 -22.32 19.69
C VAL A 154 -3.49 -22.76 19.83
N GLU A 155 -4.10 -22.46 20.97
CA GLU A 155 -5.53 -22.63 21.15
C GLU A 155 -6.29 -21.44 20.57
N LYS A 156 -7.09 -21.65 19.52
CA LYS A 156 -7.95 -20.67 18.87
C LYS A 156 -9.35 -20.72 19.47
N GLY A 157 -9.73 -19.68 20.18
CA GLY A 157 -11.10 -19.48 20.68
C GLY A 157 -12.01 -18.78 19.65
N VAL A 158 -13.15 -18.28 20.15
CA VAL A 158 -14.19 -17.61 19.34
C VAL A 158 -13.76 -16.20 18.87
N GLY A 159 -12.76 -15.59 19.50
CA GLY A 159 -12.27 -14.24 19.14
C GLY A 159 -11.07 -14.27 18.20
N ALA A 160 -10.68 -13.11 17.69
CA ALA A 160 -9.42 -12.96 16.96
C ALA A 160 -8.23 -13.41 17.83
N LYS A 161 -7.28 -14.11 17.22
CA LYS A 161 -6.07 -14.56 17.89
C LYS A 161 -4.86 -13.89 17.29
N TYR A 162 -3.97 -13.41 18.16
CA TYR A 162 -2.72 -12.77 17.78
C TYR A 162 -1.56 -13.60 18.35
N VAL A 163 -0.60 -13.91 17.49
CA VAL A 163 0.60 -14.67 17.85
C VAL A 163 1.81 -13.82 17.50
N GLU A 164 2.66 -13.57 18.47
CA GLU A 164 3.95 -12.89 18.24
C GLU A 164 5.07 -13.93 18.30
N LEU A 165 5.88 -13.95 17.27
CA LEU A 165 7.11 -14.72 17.18
C LEU A 165 8.28 -13.76 17.38
N ARG A 166 8.88 -13.79 18.55
CA ARG A 166 10.03 -12.94 18.87
C ARG A 166 11.34 -13.70 18.64
N ILE A 167 12.20 -13.15 17.82
CA ILE A 167 13.58 -13.65 17.65
C ILE A 167 14.44 -12.89 18.63
N SER A 168 15.02 -13.59 19.62
CA SER A 168 15.91 -12.97 20.62
C SER A 168 17.22 -13.72 20.76
N ASP A 169 18.25 -13.02 21.20
CA ASP A 169 19.54 -13.62 21.51
C ASP A 169 19.47 -14.36 22.84
N ARG A 170 19.89 -15.61 22.83
CA ARG A 170 20.09 -16.35 24.08
C ARG A 170 21.31 -15.80 24.81
N LEU A 171 21.10 -15.18 25.95
CA LEU A 171 22.13 -14.48 26.78
C LEU A 171 23.41 -15.27 27.06
N ARG A 172 23.40 -16.59 26.93
CA ARG A 172 24.57 -17.44 27.16
C ARG A 172 25.33 -17.88 25.92
N LYS A 173 24.74 -17.82 24.72
CA LYS A 173 25.35 -18.37 23.51
C LYS A 173 25.41 -17.40 22.33
N LEU A 174 24.85 -16.19 22.47
CA LEU A 174 24.74 -15.19 21.38
C LEU A 174 24.14 -15.80 20.09
N GLN A 175 23.21 -16.72 20.24
CA GLN A 175 22.53 -17.39 19.12
C GLN A 175 21.08 -16.98 19.10
N PRO A 176 20.57 -16.50 17.97
CA PRO A 176 19.17 -16.14 17.82
C PRO A 176 18.26 -17.37 17.97
N GLU A 177 17.17 -17.21 18.69
CA GLU A 177 16.16 -18.24 18.92
C GLU A 177 14.77 -17.60 18.97
N PHE A 178 13.71 -18.34 18.63
CA PHE A 178 12.34 -17.88 18.89
C PHE A 178 12.02 -18.01 20.38
N VAL A 179 11.35 -16.98 20.89
CA VAL A 179 10.85 -16.91 22.27
C VAL A 179 9.35 -16.62 22.26
#